data_2d524794b0fb772a1819af05a1e3070c
#
_entry.id   2d524794b0fb772a1819af05a1e3070c
#
_cell.length_a   1.000
_cell.length_b   1.000
_cell.length_c   1.000
_cell.angle_alpha   90.00
_cell.angle_beta   90.00
_cell.angle_gamma   90.00
#
_symmetry.space_group_name_H-M   'P 1'
#
loop_
_entity.id
_entity.type
_entity.pdbx_description
1 polymer ?
#
loop_
_entity_poly.entity_id
_entity_poly.type
_entity_poly.pdbx_seq_one_letter_code
_entity_poly.pdbx_strand_id
1 'polypeptide(L)'
;MIEKLIKDELDYFAPMLKRQKEATEETREAWRKETVAQRLERISLETYDLCKGTVSQGLLKGLHLNRDTWWGKSDLGAQCLGLYETEILDFISSQTPFDTFLDIGAADGYYAVGLLHAKMTKKAICYEISEEGQWAISQNWLKNEKPGELEIHGEANEKSIVSVAKKLTENTLVLIDIEGFEFQLLSQEVLAALGKCTVIIEIHNWVDGFEDRYPALLRDIERFFDIAIIAPSARHTENIELLRSYTDDNRLLVSSERRPCLMRFLHLTPKQ
;
A
#
# COMPACT_ATOMS: atom_id res chain seq x y z
N MET A 1 42.31 13.54 8.43
CA MET A 1 41.43 13.08 7.30
C MET A 1 41.18 11.58 7.37
N ILE A 2 42.21 10.72 7.45
CA ILE A 2 42.05 9.27 7.47
C ILE A 2 41.34 8.75 8.73
N GLU A 3 41.63 9.28 9.91
CA GLU A 3 40.96 8.89 11.17
C GLU A 3 39.47 9.14 11.17
N LYS A 4 39.01 10.23 10.51
CA LYS A 4 37.59 10.48 10.33
C LYS A 4 36.95 9.42 9.42
N LEU A 5 37.59 9.12 8.29
CA LEU A 5 37.09 8.09 7.36
C LEU A 5 36.99 6.73 8.05
N ILE A 6 38.03 6.34 8.81
CA ILE A 6 38.04 5.07 9.57
C ILE A 6 36.87 5.01 10.54
N LYS A 7 36.62 6.10 11.27
CA LYS A 7 35.49 6.16 12.19
C LYS A 7 34.15 6.04 11.44
N ASP A 8 33.96 6.83 10.38
CA ASP A 8 32.72 6.83 9.60
C ASP A 8 32.43 5.43 9.00
N GLU A 9 33.46 4.72 8.51
CA GLU A 9 33.34 3.35 7.99
C GLU A 9 33.00 2.33 9.10
N LEU A 10 33.65 2.42 10.26
CA LEU A 10 33.34 1.53 11.39
C LEU A 10 31.92 1.75 11.90
N ASP A 11 31.46 3.00 11.99
CA ASP A 11 30.10 3.34 12.38
C ASP A 11 29.09 2.82 11.33
N TYR A 12 29.43 2.87 10.04
CA TYR A 12 28.60 2.33 8.97
C TYR A 12 28.38 0.81 9.10
N PHE A 13 29.44 0.03 9.39
CA PHE A 13 29.37 -1.43 9.49
C PHE A 13 28.90 -1.94 10.87
N ALA A 14 28.89 -1.09 11.90
CA ALA A 14 28.58 -1.50 13.27
C ALA A 14 27.24 -2.25 13.43
N PRO A 15 26.11 -1.85 12.80
CA PRO A 15 24.84 -2.57 12.93
C PRO A 15 24.91 -4.01 12.40
N MET A 16 25.56 -4.22 11.26
CA MET A 16 25.73 -5.56 10.68
C MET A 16 26.65 -6.44 11.56
N LEU A 17 27.77 -5.90 12.03
CA LEU A 17 28.69 -6.61 12.90
C LEU A 17 28.02 -7.01 14.22
N LYS A 18 27.19 -6.14 14.78
CA LYS A 18 26.39 -6.44 15.98
C LYS A 18 25.47 -7.62 15.73
N ARG A 19 24.64 -7.56 14.68
CA ARG A 19 23.72 -8.64 14.30
C ARG A 19 24.43 -9.98 14.09
N GLN A 20 25.58 -9.97 13.42
CA GLN A 20 26.37 -11.19 13.20
C GLN A 20 26.89 -11.81 14.50
N LYS A 21 27.31 -10.99 15.45
CA LYS A 21 27.79 -11.45 16.75
C LYS A 21 26.67 -12.00 17.65
N GLU A 22 25.49 -11.40 17.59
CA GLU A 22 24.34 -11.79 18.41
C GLU A 22 23.63 -13.05 17.89
N ALA A 23 23.78 -13.38 16.59
CA ALA A 23 23.16 -14.56 16.00
C ALA A 23 23.83 -15.85 16.49
N THR A 24 23.07 -16.70 17.19
CA THR A 24 23.52 -18.05 17.60
C THR A 24 23.55 -19.00 16.41
N GLU A 25 24.25 -20.15 16.54
CA GLU A 25 24.25 -21.17 15.50
C GLU A 25 22.85 -21.74 15.26
N GLU A 26 22.08 -21.94 16.32
CA GLU A 26 20.67 -22.38 16.23
C GLU A 26 19.82 -21.38 15.41
N THR A 27 19.97 -20.07 15.67
CA THR A 27 19.30 -19.02 14.92
C THR A 27 19.67 -19.06 13.43
N ARG A 28 20.97 -19.22 13.13
CA ARG A 28 21.45 -19.31 11.74
C ARG A 28 20.90 -20.53 11.02
N GLU A 29 20.84 -21.69 11.69
CA GLU A 29 20.25 -22.90 11.15
C GLU A 29 18.74 -22.74 10.89
N ALA A 30 17.99 -22.09 11.81
CA ALA A 30 16.60 -21.79 11.60
C ALA A 30 16.39 -20.93 10.35
N TRP A 31 17.16 -19.85 10.18
CA TRP A 31 17.08 -18.98 9.00
C TRP A 31 17.40 -19.71 7.67
N ARG A 32 18.30 -20.69 7.67
CA ARG A 32 18.61 -21.49 6.46
C ARG A 32 17.46 -22.39 6.02
N LYS A 33 16.54 -22.71 6.93
CA LYS A 33 15.39 -23.59 6.67
C LYS A 33 14.10 -22.84 6.32
N GLU A 34 14.08 -21.52 6.46
CA GLU A 34 12.90 -20.70 6.14
C GLU A 34 12.54 -20.75 4.65
N THR A 35 11.26 -20.88 4.36
CA THR A 35 10.74 -20.52 3.02
C THR A 35 10.86 -19.02 2.78
N VAL A 36 10.80 -18.58 1.53
CA VAL A 36 10.82 -17.16 1.18
C VAL A 36 9.70 -16.39 1.89
N ALA A 37 8.50 -16.96 1.96
CA ALA A 37 7.36 -16.34 2.64
C ALA A 37 7.60 -16.19 4.15
N GLN A 38 8.08 -17.24 4.83
CA GLN A 38 8.41 -17.19 6.26
C GLN A 38 9.51 -16.17 6.54
N ARG A 39 10.54 -16.13 5.68
CA ARG A 39 11.64 -15.17 5.79
C ARG A 39 11.13 -13.74 5.62
N LEU A 40 10.27 -13.49 4.64
CA LEU A 40 9.69 -12.16 4.42
C LEU A 40 8.85 -11.72 5.63
N GLU A 41 7.95 -12.58 6.12
CA GLU A 41 7.15 -12.25 7.31
C GLU A 41 8.04 -11.93 8.52
N ARG A 42 9.07 -12.73 8.78
CA ARG A 42 10.01 -12.47 9.88
C ARG A 42 10.71 -11.13 9.74
N ILE A 43 11.32 -10.84 8.58
CA ILE A 43 12.06 -9.57 8.39
C ILE A 43 11.12 -8.37 8.34
N SER A 44 9.90 -8.54 7.88
CA SER A 44 8.85 -7.51 7.91
C SER A 44 8.50 -7.15 9.36
N LEU A 45 8.28 -8.14 10.22
CA LEU A 45 8.02 -7.92 11.64
C LEU A 45 9.22 -7.34 12.38
N GLU A 46 10.45 -7.79 12.07
CA GLU A 46 11.67 -7.18 12.61
C GLU A 46 11.76 -5.69 12.21
N THR A 47 11.44 -5.37 10.96
CA THR A 47 11.41 -3.98 10.46
C THR A 47 10.34 -3.15 11.15
N TYR A 48 9.14 -3.72 11.30
CA TYR A 48 8.07 -3.08 12.05
C TYR A 48 8.50 -2.72 13.48
N ASP A 49 9.14 -3.65 14.17
CA ASP A 49 9.62 -3.45 15.55
C ASP A 49 10.74 -2.38 15.60
N LEU A 50 11.66 -2.36 14.63
CA LEU A 50 12.69 -1.32 14.48
C LEU A 50 12.09 0.06 14.23
N CYS A 51 11.04 0.15 13.42
CA CYS A 51 10.29 1.38 13.15
C CYS A 51 9.30 1.74 14.29
N LYS A 52 9.17 0.88 15.32
CA LYS A 52 8.18 1.02 16.39
C LYS A 52 6.75 1.15 15.85
N GLY A 53 6.44 0.42 14.79
CA GLY A 53 5.16 0.46 14.11
C GLY A 53 4.80 1.79 13.46
N THR A 54 5.78 2.64 13.15
CA THR A 54 5.56 3.98 12.60
C THR A 54 6.18 4.08 11.21
N VAL A 55 5.46 4.64 10.26
CA VAL A 55 5.98 4.90 8.91
C VAL A 55 7.10 5.94 8.98
N SER A 56 8.29 5.58 8.49
CA SER A 56 9.52 6.36 8.70
C SER A 56 9.75 7.46 7.67
N GLN A 57 9.19 7.32 6.46
CA GLN A 57 9.38 8.26 5.35
C GLN A 57 8.22 8.25 4.36
N GLY A 58 8.30 9.10 3.31
CA GLY A 58 7.28 9.23 2.28
C GLY A 58 6.04 10.01 2.72
N LEU A 59 5.00 9.95 1.90
CA LEU A 59 3.75 10.69 2.11
C LEU A 59 3.10 10.39 3.47
N LEU A 60 3.15 9.13 3.90
CA LEU A 60 2.48 8.66 5.13
C LEU A 60 3.41 8.69 6.35
N LYS A 61 4.52 9.41 6.31
CA LYS A 61 5.46 9.53 7.42
C LYS A 61 4.76 9.91 8.72
N GLY A 62 5.04 9.18 9.79
CA GLY A 62 4.45 9.38 11.11
C GLY A 62 3.17 8.58 11.36
N LEU A 63 2.59 7.95 10.35
CA LEU A 63 1.44 7.07 10.53
C LEU A 63 1.82 5.87 11.41
N HIS A 64 1.02 5.58 12.42
CA HIS A 64 1.17 4.41 13.28
C HIS A 64 0.32 3.25 12.76
N LEU A 65 0.96 2.10 12.55
CA LEU A 65 0.31 0.86 12.10
C LEU A 65 0.13 -0.12 13.26
N ASN A 66 -0.94 -0.90 13.25
CA ASN A 66 -1.10 -2.02 14.15
C ASN A 66 -0.24 -3.19 13.67
N ARG A 67 0.29 -3.95 14.65
CA ARG A 67 1.03 -5.18 14.38
C ARG A 67 0.10 -6.35 14.02
N ASP A 68 -1.11 -6.31 14.56
CA ASP A 68 -2.16 -7.27 14.27
C ASP A 68 -2.93 -6.78 13.04
N THR A 69 -2.46 -7.22 11.89
CA THR A 69 -3.04 -6.90 10.58
C THR A 69 -3.88 -8.09 10.12
N TRP A 70 -4.96 -7.79 9.43
CA TRP A 70 -5.79 -8.79 8.78
C TRP A 70 -5.18 -9.23 7.44
N TRP A 71 -4.71 -8.28 6.63
CA TRP A 71 -4.24 -8.56 5.27
C TRP A 71 -2.95 -9.37 5.25
N GLY A 72 -1.97 -9.00 6.04
CA GLY A 72 -0.75 -9.79 6.13
C GLY A 72 0.43 -9.06 6.76
N LYS A 73 1.14 -9.80 7.62
CA LYS A 73 2.31 -9.28 8.34
C LYS A 73 3.51 -9.05 7.45
N SER A 74 3.52 -9.64 6.27
CA SER A 74 4.63 -9.53 5.31
C SER A 74 4.82 -8.14 4.74
N ASP A 75 3.75 -7.32 4.71
CA ASP A 75 3.78 -5.99 4.10
C ASP A 75 4.10 -4.88 5.10
N LEU A 76 3.94 -5.15 6.41
CA LEU A 76 4.18 -4.17 7.48
C LEU A 76 5.58 -3.54 7.43
N GLY A 77 6.60 -4.33 7.08
CA GLY A 77 7.97 -3.83 6.94
C GLY A 77 8.10 -2.80 5.83
N ALA A 78 7.58 -3.12 4.63
CA ALA A 78 7.57 -2.20 3.49
C ALA A 78 6.73 -0.95 3.81
N GLN A 79 5.57 -1.11 4.43
CA GLN A 79 4.71 -0.01 4.87
C GLN A 79 5.43 0.90 5.87
N CYS A 80 6.06 0.35 6.92
CA CYS A 80 6.82 1.12 7.90
C CYS A 80 8.03 1.84 7.30
N LEU A 81 8.65 1.26 6.27
CA LEU A 81 9.74 1.91 5.53
C LEU A 81 9.23 2.98 4.54
N GLY A 82 7.92 3.10 4.31
CA GLY A 82 7.35 3.97 3.28
C GLY A 82 7.71 3.53 1.87
N LEU A 83 7.88 2.21 1.66
CA LEU A 83 8.26 1.61 0.38
C LEU A 83 7.11 0.83 -0.27
N TYR A 84 6.00 0.62 0.44
CA TYR A 84 4.84 -0.07 -0.09
C TYR A 84 4.13 0.80 -1.11
N GLU A 85 3.96 0.31 -2.33
CA GLU A 85 3.27 0.97 -3.45
C GLU A 85 3.67 2.45 -3.63
N THR A 86 4.97 2.72 -3.60
CA THR A 86 5.50 4.08 -3.66
C THR A 86 5.03 4.85 -4.88
N GLU A 87 4.83 4.19 -6.03
CA GLU A 87 4.32 4.81 -7.26
C GLU A 87 2.93 5.43 -7.09
N ILE A 88 2.06 4.79 -6.29
CA ILE A 88 0.73 5.32 -5.99
C ILE A 88 0.82 6.47 -5.00
N LEU A 89 1.61 6.31 -3.94
CA LEU A 89 1.82 7.36 -2.95
C LEU A 89 2.50 8.59 -3.55
N ASP A 90 3.46 8.40 -4.45
CA ASP A 90 4.14 9.49 -5.18
C ASP A 90 3.16 10.22 -6.11
N PHE A 91 2.33 9.46 -6.83
CA PHE A 91 1.25 10.05 -7.63
C PHE A 91 0.32 10.89 -6.76
N ILE A 92 -0.20 10.33 -5.66
CA ILE A 92 -1.10 11.05 -4.75
C ILE A 92 -0.43 12.29 -4.15
N SER A 93 0.85 12.20 -3.76
CA SER A 93 1.60 13.31 -3.19
C SER A 93 1.79 14.48 -4.15
N SER A 94 1.75 14.21 -5.45
CA SER A 94 1.84 15.24 -6.51
C SER A 94 0.53 15.98 -6.75
N GLN A 95 -0.57 15.49 -6.19
CA GLN A 95 -1.90 16.09 -6.37
C GLN A 95 -2.18 17.15 -5.30
N THR A 96 -3.15 18.01 -5.58
CA THR A 96 -3.78 18.83 -4.53
C THR A 96 -4.62 17.94 -3.61
N PRO A 97 -4.75 18.26 -2.32
CA PRO A 97 -5.58 17.47 -1.42
C PRO A 97 -7.02 17.32 -1.91
N PHE A 98 -7.55 16.12 -1.75
CA PHE A 98 -8.93 15.77 -2.10
C PHE A 98 -9.89 16.09 -0.95
N ASP A 99 -11.15 16.31 -1.26
CA ASP A 99 -12.17 16.41 -0.22
C ASP A 99 -12.56 15.03 0.32
N THR A 100 -12.66 14.06 -0.58
CA THR A 100 -13.05 12.68 -0.25
C THR A 100 -12.10 11.67 -0.90
N PHE A 101 -11.76 10.63 -0.15
CA PHE A 101 -11.11 9.42 -0.63
C PHE A 101 -12.09 8.25 -0.51
N LEU A 102 -12.36 7.57 -1.62
CA LEU A 102 -13.16 6.34 -1.66
C LEU A 102 -12.20 5.17 -1.87
N ASP A 103 -12.11 4.29 -0.87
CA ASP A 103 -11.21 3.14 -0.81
C ASP A 103 -12.01 1.85 -0.95
N ILE A 104 -11.91 1.20 -2.11
CA ILE A 104 -12.65 -0.02 -2.42
C ILE A 104 -11.67 -1.20 -2.37
N GLY A 105 -11.77 -2.01 -1.31
CA GLY A 105 -10.76 -3.00 -0.91
C GLY A 105 -9.79 -2.41 0.11
N ALA A 106 -10.32 -1.78 1.15
CA ALA A 106 -9.52 -0.98 2.08
C ALA A 106 -8.60 -1.80 2.99
N ALA A 107 -8.71 -3.12 3.03
CA ALA A 107 -7.90 -4.04 3.83
C ALA A 107 -7.72 -3.59 5.30
N ASP A 108 -6.52 -3.21 5.71
CA ASP A 108 -6.22 -2.68 7.06
C ASP A 108 -6.31 -1.14 7.14
N GLY A 109 -6.72 -0.48 6.06
CA GLY A 109 -6.86 0.98 6.00
C GLY A 109 -5.56 1.75 5.84
N TYR A 110 -4.52 1.13 5.30
CA TYR A 110 -3.22 1.80 5.07
C TYR A 110 -3.38 3.09 4.28
N TYR A 111 -4.13 3.05 3.16
CA TYR A 111 -4.43 4.23 2.38
C TYR A 111 -5.44 5.15 3.07
N ALA A 112 -6.58 4.62 3.50
CA ALA A 112 -7.66 5.44 4.06
C ALA A 112 -7.21 6.24 5.28
N VAL A 113 -6.63 5.57 6.28
CA VAL A 113 -6.13 6.23 7.50
C VAL A 113 -4.88 7.05 7.19
N GLY A 114 -4.01 6.54 6.32
CA GLY A 114 -2.79 7.22 5.91
C GLY A 114 -3.04 8.55 5.23
N LEU A 115 -3.97 8.63 4.28
CA LEU A 115 -4.29 9.87 3.57
C LEU A 115 -5.01 10.88 4.47
N LEU A 116 -5.83 10.42 5.42
CA LEU A 116 -6.38 11.28 6.46
C LEU A 116 -5.27 11.85 7.36
N HIS A 117 -4.34 11.00 7.82
CA HIS A 117 -3.18 11.39 8.62
C HIS A 117 -2.30 12.41 7.89
N ALA A 118 -2.01 12.16 6.61
CA ALA A 118 -1.22 13.05 5.77
C ALA A 118 -1.96 14.33 5.34
N LYS A 119 -3.25 14.46 5.68
CA LYS A 119 -4.13 15.58 5.27
C LYS A 119 -4.29 15.70 3.74
N MET A 120 -4.11 14.59 3.04
CA MET A 120 -4.39 14.49 1.61
C MET A 120 -5.89 14.32 1.33
N THR A 121 -6.67 13.97 2.35
CA THR A 121 -8.13 13.99 2.29
C THR A 121 -8.72 14.41 3.63
N LYS A 122 -9.96 14.91 3.62
CA LYS A 122 -10.71 15.27 4.84
C LYS A 122 -11.59 14.12 5.31
N LYS A 123 -12.03 13.31 4.35
CA LYS A 123 -12.96 12.20 4.57
C LYS A 123 -12.50 10.97 3.79
N ALA A 124 -12.50 9.81 4.43
CA ALA A 124 -12.32 8.52 3.81
C ALA A 124 -13.60 7.67 3.93
N ILE A 125 -13.98 7.03 2.84
CA ILE A 125 -15.09 6.08 2.77
C ILE A 125 -14.48 4.74 2.34
N CYS A 126 -14.50 3.74 3.24
CA CYS A 126 -13.90 2.44 3.02
C CYS A 126 -14.97 1.41 2.71
N TYR A 127 -14.69 0.55 1.73
CA TYR A 127 -15.39 -0.70 1.50
C TYR A 127 -14.43 -1.85 1.77
N GLU A 128 -14.74 -2.69 2.74
CA GLU A 128 -13.96 -3.86 3.12
C GLU A 128 -14.92 -4.99 3.48
N ILE A 129 -14.79 -6.13 2.78
CA ILE A 129 -15.72 -7.26 2.92
C ILE A 129 -15.52 -8.01 4.24
N SER A 130 -14.27 -8.07 4.74
CA SER A 130 -13.93 -8.77 5.97
C SER A 130 -14.26 -7.93 7.21
N GLU A 131 -14.93 -8.54 8.18
CA GLU A 131 -15.18 -7.91 9.49
C GLU A 131 -13.86 -7.65 10.23
N GLU A 132 -12.87 -8.53 10.08
CA GLU A 132 -11.54 -8.37 10.66
C GLU A 132 -10.81 -7.17 10.02
N GLY A 133 -10.93 -6.99 8.69
CA GLY A 133 -10.39 -5.83 7.98
C GLY A 133 -11.07 -4.53 8.43
N GLN A 134 -12.40 -4.50 8.53
CA GLN A 134 -13.15 -3.34 9.03
C GLN A 134 -12.73 -2.97 10.47
N TRP A 135 -12.51 -3.99 11.31
CA TRP A 135 -11.99 -3.79 12.66
C TRP A 135 -10.57 -3.21 12.62
N ALA A 136 -9.68 -3.75 11.78
CA ALA A 136 -8.30 -3.28 11.64
C ALA A 136 -8.23 -1.82 11.17
N ILE A 137 -9.07 -1.42 10.20
CA ILE A 137 -9.22 -0.02 9.76
C ILE A 137 -9.57 0.87 10.97
N SER A 138 -10.59 0.45 11.74
CA SER A 138 -11.04 1.20 12.92
C SER A 138 -9.92 1.35 13.96
N GLN A 139 -9.14 0.28 14.22
CA GLN A 139 -8.02 0.30 15.17
C GLN A 139 -6.88 1.19 14.69
N ASN A 140 -6.54 1.15 13.40
CA ASN A 140 -5.54 2.04 12.83
C ASN A 140 -5.97 3.51 12.92
N TRP A 141 -7.25 3.81 12.66
CA TRP A 141 -7.79 5.16 12.81
C TRP A 141 -7.74 5.67 14.25
N LEU A 142 -8.12 4.81 15.22
CA LEU A 142 -8.04 5.13 16.65
C LEU A 142 -6.59 5.37 17.10
N LYS A 143 -5.67 4.52 16.66
CA LYS A 143 -4.24 4.61 16.98
C LYS A 143 -3.60 5.91 16.49
N ASN A 144 -4.14 6.49 15.43
CA ASN A 144 -3.71 7.76 14.87
C ASN A 144 -4.58 8.96 15.31
N GLU A 145 -5.23 8.86 16.48
CA GLU A 145 -6.01 9.95 17.09
C GLU A 145 -7.20 10.41 16.23
N LYS A 146 -7.76 9.50 15.43
CA LYS A 146 -8.94 9.76 14.58
C LYS A 146 -8.73 10.92 13.60
N PRO A 147 -7.75 10.84 12.68
CA PRO A 147 -7.52 11.90 11.72
C PRO A 147 -8.71 11.99 10.75
N GLY A 148 -9.43 13.12 10.72
CA GLY A 148 -10.53 13.37 9.78
C GLY A 148 -11.76 12.49 9.96
N GLU A 149 -12.63 12.44 8.93
CA GLU A 149 -13.86 11.66 8.91
C GLU A 149 -13.61 10.30 8.28
N LEU A 150 -14.11 9.23 8.91
CA LEU A 150 -14.01 7.85 8.42
C LEU A 150 -15.39 7.20 8.40
N GLU A 151 -15.75 6.65 7.24
CA GLU A 151 -16.91 5.75 7.08
C GLU A 151 -16.40 4.37 6.66
N ILE A 152 -16.91 3.30 7.26
CA ILE A 152 -16.55 1.92 6.93
C ILE A 152 -17.82 1.17 6.55
N HIS A 153 -17.78 0.54 5.38
CA HIS A 153 -18.86 -0.26 4.81
C HIS A 153 -18.37 -1.69 4.55
N GLY A 154 -19.30 -2.63 4.42
CA GLY A 154 -19.02 -4.02 4.02
C GLY A 154 -18.72 -4.13 2.52
N GLU A 155 -19.24 -5.16 1.89
CA GLU A 155 -19.01 -5.48 0.48
C GLU A 155 -19.33 -4.32 -0.48
N ALA A 156 -18.40 -4.02 -1.37
CA ALA A 156 -18.62 -3.15 -2.51
C ALA A 156 -19.36 -3.92 -3.61
N ASN A 157 -20.50 -3.39 -4.02
CA ASN A 157 -21.25 -3.89 -5.17
C ASN A 157 -21.79 -2.72 -6.00
N GLU A 158 -22.27 -3.00 -7.20
CA GLU A 158 -22.75 -1.98 -8.13
C GLU A 158 -23.73 -0.98 -7.46
N LYS A 159 -24.73 -1.49 -6.72
CA LYS A 159 -25.74 -0.64 -6.07
C LYS A 159 -25.13 0.28 -5.02
N SER A 160 -24.25 -0.25 -4.18
CA SER A 160 -23.60 0.50 -3.11
C SER A 160 -22.67 1.58 -3.70
N ILE A 161 -21.90 1.26 -4.75
CA ILE A 161 -20.99 2.22 -5.38
C ILE A 161 -21.76 3.29 -6.15
N VAL A 162 -22.77 2.93 -6.92
CA VAL A 162 -23.64 3.94 -7.59
C VAL A 162 -24.35 4.85 -6.57
N SER A 163 -24.73 4.30 -5.42
CA SER A 163 -25.36 5.08 -4.35
C SER A 163 -24.38 6.07 -3.70
N VAL A 164 -23.17 5.63 -3.34
CA VAL A 164 -22.17 6.52 -2.72
C VAL A 164 -21.67 7.57 -3.73
N ALA A 165 -21.50 7.21 -5.00
CA ALA A 165 -21.06 8.10 -6.07
C ALA A 165 -21.94 9.36 -6.24
N LYS A 166 -23.23 9.27 -5.91
CA LYS A 166 -24.14 10.44 -5.92
C LYS A 166 -23.73 11.53 -4.93
N LYS A 167 -23.03 11.17 -3.87
CA LYS A 167 -22.58 12.08 -2.80
C LYS A 167 -21.15 12.60 -3.02
N LEU A 168 -20.39 12.01 -3.95
CA LEU A 168 -19.03 12.41 -4.27
C LEU A 168 -19.02 13.70 -5.09
N THR A 169 -17.89 14.40 -5.07
CA THR A 169 -17.62 15.59 -5.87
C THR A 169 -16.52 15.30 -6.89
N GLU A 170 -16.23 16.25 -7.77
CA GLU A 170 -15.10 16.18 -8.71
C GLU A 170 -13.74 16.13 -7.98
N ASN A 171 -13.67 16.67 -6.76
CA ASN A 171 -12.48 16.59 -5.91
C ASN A 171 -12.46 15.32 -5.05
N THR A 172 -12.70 14.18 -5.69
CA THR A 172 -12.68 12.86 -5.06
C THR A 172 -11.63 11.98 -5.74
N LEU A 173 -10.79 11.32 -4.91
CA LEU A 173 -9.94 10.22 -5.33
C LEU A 173 -10.64 8.89 -5.01
N VAL A 174 -10.64 7.97 -5.95
CA VAL A 174 -11.11 6.59 -5.78
C VAL A 174 -9.95 5.65 -6.00
N LEU A 175 -9.70 4.74 -5.07
CA LEU A 175 -8.78 3.62 -5.24
C LEU A 175 -9.61 2.33 -5.27
N ILE A 176 -9.31 1.46 -6.23
CA ILE A 176 -9.97 0.16 -6.40
C ILE A 176 -8.88 -0.90 -6.43
N ASP A 177 -8.83 -1.72 -5.38
CA ASP A 177 -7.93 -2.85 -5.21
C ASP A 177 -8.70 -3.98 -4.54
N ILE A 178 -9.28 -4.88 -5.35
CA ILE A 178 -10.23 -5.92 -4.91
C ILE A 178 -9.92 -7.29 -5.49
N GLU A 179 -8.64 -7.57 -5.69
CA GLU A 179 -8.10 -8.91 -5.96
C GLU A 179 -8.77 -9.66 -7.13
N GLY A 180 -9.03 -8.93 -8.22
CA GLY A 180 -9.61 -9.49 -9.44
C GLY A 180 -11.12 -9.29 -9.59
N PHE A 181 -11.79 -8.72 -8.57
CA PHE A 181 -13.22 -8.42 -8.63
C PHE A 181 -13.54 -7.15 -9.43
N GLU A 182 -12.53 -6.33 -9.77
CA GLU A 182 -12.66 -5.12 -10.56
C GLU A 182 -13.35 -5.37 -11.91
N PHE A 183 -13.12 -6.54 -12.52
CA PHE A 183 -13.76 -6.94 -13.79
C PHE A 183 -15.26 -7.24 -13.67
N GLN A 184 -15.78 -7.38 -12.46
CA GLN A 184 -17.20 -7.59 -12.19
C GLN A 184 -17.86 -6.32 -11.65
N LEU A 185 -17.16 -5.58 -10.80
CA LEU A 185 -17.67 -4.36 -10.16
C LEU A 185 -17.80 -3.22 -11.17
N LEU A 186 -16.84 -3.06 -12.07
CA LEU A 186 -16.74 -1.91 -12.97
C LEU A 186 -17.66 -2.04 -14.20
N SER A 187 -18.96 -2.17 -13.94
CA SER A 187 -19.98 -2.07 -14.97
C SER A 187 -20.03 -0.64 -15.57
N GLN A 188 -20.68 -0.48 -16.71
CA GLN A 188 -20.89 0.83 -17.32
C GLN A 188 -21.65 1.79 -16.38
N GLU A 189 -22.55 1.28 -15.53
CA GLU A 189 -23.28 2.08 -14.54
C GLU A 189 -22.35 2.61 -13.46
N VAL A 190 -21.44 1.77 -12.95
CA VAL A 190 -20.43 2.18 -11.96
C VAL A 190 -19.45 3.16 -12.58
N LEU A 191 -18.93 2.89 -13.78
CA LEU A 191 -18.01 3.79 -14.49
C LEU A 191 -18.65 5.16 -14.76
N ALA A 192 -19.91 5.18 -15.21
CA ALA A 192 -20.65 6.43 -15.41
C ALA A 192 -20.86 7.19 -14.09
N ALA A 193 -21.17 6.48 -13.00
CA ALA A 193 -21.40 7.09 -11.69
C ALA A 193 -20.11 7.71 -11.11
N LEU A 194 -18.94 7.09 -11.36
CA LEU A 194 -17.63 7.57 -10.94
C LEU A 194 -17.01 8.57 -11.95
N GLY A 195 -17.64 8.80 -13.09
CA GLY A 195 -17.13 9.57 -14.23
C GLY A 195 -16.69 11.01 -13.95
N LYS A 196 -16.91 11.53 -12.75
CA LYS A 196 -16.44 12.85 -12.30
C LYS A 196 -15.25 12.80 -11.33
N CYS A 197 -14.82 11.58 -10.92
CA CYS A 197 -13.78 11.37 -9.92
C CYS A 197 -12.45 11.01 -10.59
N THR A 198 -11.33 11.29 -9.93
CA THR A 198 -10.05 10.67 -10.27
C THR A 198 -10.06 9.24 -9.75
N VAL A 199 -9.78 8.24 -10.59
CA VAL A 199 -9.84 6.83 -10.19
C VAL A 199 -8.48 6.15 -10.43
N ILE A 200 -8.02 5.39 -9.46
CA ILE A 200 -6.88 4.48 -9.58
C ILE A 200 -7.40 3.05 -9.43
N ILE A 201 -6.98 2.16 -10.32
CA ILE A 201 -7.39 0.75 -10.30
C ILE A 201 -6.16 -0.12 -10.36
N GLU A 202 -5.95 -1.01 -9.38
CA GLU A 202 -5.01 -2.11 -9.52
C GLU A 202 -5.58 -3.17 -10.46
N ILE A 203 -4.77 -3.67 -11.39
CA ILE A 203 -5.19 -4.66 -12.37
C ILE A 203 -4.61 -6.03 -12.02
N HIS A 204 -5.49 -6.97 -11.72
CA HIS A 204 -5.16 -8.33 -11.34
C HIS A 204 -5.24 -9.28 -12.54
N ASN A 205 -4.09 -9.71 -13.02
CA ASN A 205 -3.97 -10.49 -14.26
C ASN A 205 -4.15 -12.00 -14.10
N TRP A 206 -4.42 -12.47 -12.90
CA TRP A 206 -4.63 -13.91 -12.61
C TRP A 206 -6.09 -14.38 -12.69
N VAL A 207 -7.00 -13.48 -13.05
CA VAL A 207 -8.40 -13.85 -13.23
C VAL A 207 -8.61 -14.67 -14.51
N ASP A 208 -9.51 -15.62 -14.44
CA ASP A 208 -9.87 -16.42 -15.61
C ASP A 208 -10.41 -15.53 -16.74
N GLY A 209 -9.93 -15.78 -17.97
CA GLY A 209 -10.32 -15.01 -19.16
C GLY A 209 -9.79 -13.57 -19.18
N PHE A 210 -8.68 -13.30 -18.50
CA PHE A 210 -8.05 -11.97 -18.45
C PHE A 210 -7.81 -11.36 -19.83
N GLU A 211 -7.36 -12.19 -20.81
CA GLU A 211 -7.05 -11.77 -22.17
C GLU A 211 -8.26 -11.14 -22.89
N ASP A 212 -9.46 -11.55 -22.56
CA ASP A 212 -10.71 -11.01 -23.11
C ASP A 212 -11.30 -9.91 -22.22
N ARG A 213 -11.26 -10.10 -20.88
CA ARG A 213 -11.89 -9.23 -19.88
C ARG A 213 -11.17 -7.89 -19.78
N TYR A 214 -9.84 -7.89 -19.80
CA TYR A 214 -9.09 -6.64 -19.66
C TYR A 214 -9.25 -5.69 -20.86
N PRO A 215 -9.13 -6.14 -22.12
CA PRO A 215 -9.46 -5.28 -23.25
C PRO A 215 -10.91 -4.80 -23.28
N ALA A 216 -11.86 -5.61 -22.79
CA ALA A 216 -13.27 -5.19 -22.67
C ALA A 216 -13.43 -4.07 -21.65
N LEU A 217 -12.84 -4.25 -20.46
CA LEU A 217 -12.83 -3.22 -19.40
C LEU A 217 -12.21 -1.90 -19.90
N LEU A 218 -11.08 -1.94 -20.61
CA LEU A 218 -10.43 -0.73 -21.15
C LEU A 218 -11.35 0.01 -22.12
N ARG A 219 -12.10 -0.70 -22.98
CA ARG A 219 -13.08 -0.08 -23.91
C ARG A 219 -14.24 0.55 -23.17
N ASP A 220 -14.70 -0.06 -22.08
CA ASP A 220 -15.78 0.50 -21.28
C ASP A 220 -15.31 1.73 -20.50
N ILE A 221 -14.12 1.69 -19.90
CA ILE A 221 -13.50 2.84 -19.23
C ILE A 221 -13.28 4.01 -20.19
N GLU A 222 -12.79 3.75 -21.41
CA GLU A 222 -12.51 4.79 -22.41
C GLU A 222 -13.73 5.66 -22.75
N ARG A 223 -14.96 5.19 -22.51
CA ARG A 223 -16.16 5.99 -22.74
C ARG A 223 -16.30 7.17 -21.78
N PHE A 224 -15.73 7.06 -20.59
CA PHE A 224 -15.93 8.02 -19.49
C PHE A 224 -14.63 8.71 -19.06
N PHE A 225 -13.46 8.07 -19.30
CA PHE A 225 -12.18 8.51 -18.78
C PHE A 225 -11.09 8.51 -19.85
N ASP A 226 -10.13 9.41 -19.68
CA ASP A 226 -8.79 9.25 -20.25
C ASP A 226 -7.97 8.32 -19.37
N ILE A 227 -7.21 7.40 -19.97
CA ILE A 227 -6.50 6.33 -19.29
C ILE A 227 -4.99 6.59 -19.36
N ALA A 228 -4.33 6.60 -18.22
CA ALA A 228 -2.88 6.54 -18.08
C ALA A 228 -2.47 5.31 -17.27
N ILE A 229 -1.22 4.89 -17.43
CA ILE A 229 -0.67 3.75 -16.68
C ILE A 229 0.29 4.29 -15.64
N ILE A 230 0.10 3.89 -14.37
CA ILE A 230 1.11 4.02 -13.33
C ILE A 230 1.89 2.70 -13.31
N ALA A 231 3.15 2.79 -13.72
CA ALA A 231 4.04 1.63 -13.78
C ALA A 231 4.78 1.46 -12.44
N PRO A 232 5.10 0.21 -12.04
CA PRO A 232 5.91 -0.03 -10.86
C PRO A 232 7.25 0.68 -10.95
N SER A 233 7.73 1.17 -9.83
CA SER A 233 9.04 1.81 -9.70
C SER A 233 10.01 0.97 -8.87
N ALA A 234 11.31 1.26 -8.99
CA ALA A 234 12.31 0.62 -8.16
C ALA A 234 12.20 1.10 -6.70
N ARG A 235 12.36 0.19 -5.75
CA ARG A 235 12.41 0.50 -4.32
C ARG A 235 13.84 0.83 -3.92
N HIS A 236 14.11 2.10 -3.59
CA HIS A 236 15.44 2.60 -3.22
C HIS A 236 15.71 2.31 -1.73
N THR A 237 16.37 1.19 -1.46
CA THR A 237 16.65 0.71 -0.09
C THR A 237 18.05 1.04 0.41
N GLU A 238 18.96 1.48 -0.46
CA GLU A 238 20.39 1.70 -0.19
C GLU A 238 20.65 2.83 0.81
N ASN A 239 19.76 3.82 0.89
CA ASN A 239 19.91 4.98 1.77
C ASN A 239 19.13 4.85 3.09
N ILE A 240 18.47 3.71 3.34
CA ILE A 240 17.68 3.50 4.54
C ILE A 240 18.58 2.96 5.66
N GLU A 241 18.88 3.80 6.64
CA GLU A 241 19.79 3.47 7.75
C GLU A 241 19.36 2.21 8.52
N LEU A 242 18.08 2.04 8.77
CA LEU A 242 17.52 0.88 9.45
C LEU A 242 17.88 -0.46 8.77
N LEU A 243 18.09 -0.45 7.46
CA LEU A 243 18.39 -1.65 6.67
C LEU A 243 19.90 -2.00 6.64
N ARG A 244 20.78 -1.19 7.21
CA ARG A 244 22.23 -1.44 7.24
C ARG A 244 22.62 -2.74 7.97
N SER A 245 21.78 -3.21 8.90
CA SER A 245 22.00 -4.48 9.61
C SER A 245 21.51 -5.70 8.82
N TYR A 246 20.84 -5.51 7.70
CA TYR A 246 20.27 -6.58 6.89
C TYR A 246 21.31 -7.11 5.89
N THR A 247 21.20 -8.39 5.54
CA THR A 247 21.88 -8.91 4.35
C THR A 247 21.29 -8.25 3.11
N ASP A 248 22.00 -8.27 2.01
CA ASP A 248 21.54 -7.70 0.74
C ASP A 248 20.20 -8.31 0.30
N ASP A 249 20.08 -9.65 0.39
CA ASP A 249 18.82 -10.35 0.10
C ASP A 249 17.66 -9.90 0.99
N ASN A 250 17.89 -9.75 2.31
CA ASN A 250 16.83 -9.33 3.24
C ASN A 250 16.40 -7.89 2.99
N ARG A 251 17.36 -7.02 2.67
CA ARG A 251 17.11 -5.63 2.32
C ARG A 251 16.22 -5.50 1.10
N LEU A 252 16.45 -6.32 0.06
CA LEU A 252 15.61 -6.34 -1.14
C LEU A 252 14.28 -7.04 -0.87
N LEU A 253 14.29 -8.15 -0.13
CA LEU A 253 13.10 -8.94 0.15
C LEU A 253 12.07 -8.17 0.99
N VAL A 254 12.49 -7.36 1.99
CA VAL A 254 11.56 -6.60 2.83
C VAL A 254 10.75 -5.55 2.05
N SER A 255 11.23 -5.13 0.89
CA SER A 255 10.51 -4.21 0.00
C SER A 255 9.69 -4.92 -1.09
N SER A 256 9.65 -6.26 -1.06
CA SER A 256 8.87 -7.06 -2.00
C SER A 256 7.41 -7.10 -1.58
N GLU A 257 6.52 -6.82 -2.51
CA GLU A 257 5.06 -6.88 -2.34
C GLU A 257 4.49 -8.26 -2.71
N ARG A 258 5.35 -9.28 -2.90
CA ARG A 258 5.01 -10.69 -3.20
C ARG A 258 4.14 -10.90 -4.45
N ARG A 259 4.09 -9.91 -5.31
CA ARG A 259 3.27 -9.96 -6.53
C ARG A 259 3.80 -11.01 -7.51
N PRO A 260 2.93 -11.72 -8.24
CA PRO A 260 3.35 -12.75 -9.19
C PRO A 260 4.07 -12.17 -10.42
N CYS A 261 3.87 -10.89 -10.70
CA CYS A 261 4.53 -10.14 -11.76
C CYS A 261 4.60 -8.65 -11.39
N LEU A 262 5.19 -7.83 -12.24
CA LEU A 262 5.11 -6.37 -12.10
C LEU A 262 3.69 -5.91 -12.44
N MET A 263 2.91 -5.65 -11.39
CA MET A 263 1.52 -5.20 -11.51
C MET A 263 1.47 -3.79 -12.11
N ARG A 264 0.29 -3.42 -12.59
CA ARG A 264 0.03 -2.09 -13.15
C ARG A 264 -1.21 -1.49 -12.53
N PHE A 265 -1.18 -0.19 -12.35
CA PHE A 265 -2.35 0.57 -11.98
C PHE A 265 -2.82 1.42 -13.17
N LEU A 266 -4.13 1.46 -13.37
CA LEU A 266 -4.75 2.43 -14.25
C LEU A 266 -5.01 3.72 -13.48
N HIS A 267 -4.61 4.84 -14.02
CA HIS A 267 -5.03 6.17 -13.58
C HIS A 267 -6.04 6.70 -14.58
N LEU A 268 -7.23 7.00 -14.10
CA LEU A 268 -8.36 7.46 -14.89
C LEU A 268 -8.68 8.91 -14.54
N THR A 269 -8.68 9.75 -15.55
CA THR A 269 -9.07 11.16 -15.45
C THR A 269 -10.41 11.35 -16.18
N PRO A 270 -11.42 12.01 -15.57
CA PRO A 270 -12.69 12.28 -16.23
C PRO A 270 -12.53 12.96 -17.58
N LYS A 271 -13.22 12.48 -18.61
CA LYS A 271 -13.31 13.18 -19.89
C LYS A 271 -14.10 14.48 -19.72
N GLN A 272 -13.61 15.53 -20.36
CA GLN A 272 -14.27 16.83 -20.40
C GLN A 272 -15.50 16.83 -21.32
#